data_f7b3b838d382014eeb9198689107f1d9
#
_entry.id   f7b3b838d382014eeb9198689107f1d9
#
_cell.length_a   1.000
_cell.length_b   1.000
_cell.length_c   1.000
_cell.angle_alpha   90.00
_cell.angle_beta   90.00
_cell.angle_gamma   90.00
#
_symmetry.space_group_name_H-M   'P 1'
#
loop_
_entity.id
_entity.type
_entity.pdbx_description
1 polymer ?
#
loop_
_entity_poly.entity_id
_entity_poly.type
_entity_poly.pdbx_seq_one_letter_code
_entity_poly.pdbx_strand_id
1 'polypeptide(L)'
;KFIDKYNANAQIVSGRIARIKTFISTLCKVKSKNVELYCSGRMAIYYAVVAKLFRRNLIVILRGQEFSQGKLQLYLIKQVLKLADLVIAKEYNLMEDARKCNLDDKLCFVHNAIPYHNQNLLSYDEKDIDIIFMNTPRKKRHVLFLLEVFKRLLYEMPTLKITLAGFGILNEKKILIEPAYQEEVLEKIRELGLEDKITILGFVPNGEELLRRSKIFVFPAEIVFCNYALLESMSYGCVPIVADGEGADMVVNQNINGMICCRDIELFKESILQCLDRQRWDCLSPKAVETILKRFSIDEWYDKIRKAKSSIL
;
A
#
# COMPACT_ATOMS: atom_id res chain seq x y z
N LYS A 1 8.06 -7.76 -16.69
CA LYS A 1 8.24 -8.96 -15.84
C LYS A 1 6.90 -9.64 -15.48
N PHE A 2 5.88 -8.89 -14.97
CA PHE A 2 4.56 -9.47 -14.64
C PHE A 2 3.81 -9.94 -15.89
N ILE A 3 3.80 -9.13 -16.95
CA ILE A 3 3.14 -9.43 -18.23
C ILE A 3 3.76 -10.68 -18.86
N ASP A 4 5.08 -10.80 -18.84
CA ASP A 4 5.80 -11.94 -19.41
C ASP A 4 5.53 -13.24 -18.64
N LYS A 5 5.48 -13.15 -17.31
CA LYS A 5 5.26 -14.33 -16.44
C LYS A 5 3.86 -14.94 -16.60
N TYR A 6 2.84 -14.12 -16.90
CA TYR A 6 1.44 -14.57 -16.97
C TYR A 6 0.87 -14.57 -18.40
N ASN A 7 1.75 -14.46 -19.40
CA ASN A 7 1.35 -14.45 -20.83
C ASN A 7 0.27 -13.39 -21.12
N ALA A 8 0.35 -12.23 -20.45
CA ALA A 8 -0.60 -11.14 -20.56
C ALA A 8 -0.24 -10.22 -21.73
N ASN A 9 -1.20 -9.92 -22.59
CA ASN A 9 -1.03 -8.92 -23.64
C ASN A 9 -1.42 -7.55 -23.10
N ALA A 10 -0.47 -6.60 -23.10
CA ALA A 10 -0.71 -5.21 -22.75
C ALA A 10 -0.68 -4.31 -23.98
N GLN A 11 -1.69 -3.47 -24.12
CA GLN A 11 -1.78 -2.49 -25.20
C GLN A 11 -1.99 -1.10 -24.62
N ILE A 12 -1.09 -0.17 -24.97
CA ILE A 12 -1.18 1.24 -24.61
C ILE A 12 -1.85 1.99 -25.76
N VAL A 13 -3.01 2.59 -25.49
CA VAL A 13 -3.79 3.33 -26.49
C VAL A 13 -4.02 4.76 -26.01
N SER A 14 -3.68 5.75 -26.85
CA SER A 14 -3.93 7.18 -26.61
C SER A 14 -5.20 7.64 -27.32
N GLY A 15 -5.89 8.65 -26.73
CA GLY A 15 -7.13 9.21 -27.29
C GLY A 15 -8.41 8.44 -26.91
N ARG A 16 -9.50 9.18 -26.65
CA ARG A 16 -10.76 8.61 -26.14
C ARG A 16 -11.43 7.65 -27.14
N ILE A 17 -11.55 8.07 -28.39
CA ILE A 17 -12.20 7.27 -29.45
C ILE A 17 -11.38 6.01 -29.76
N ALA A 18 -10.05 6.15 -29.84
CA ALA A 18 -9.17 5.02 -30.06
C ALA A 18 -9.28 3.98 -28.95
N ARG A 19 -9.34 4.40 -27.68
CA ARG A 19 -9.53 3.50 -26.53
C ARG A 19 -10.84 2.72 -26.60
N ILE A 20 -11.96 3.37 -26.97
CA ILE A 20 -13.25 2.70 -27.10
C ILE A 20 -13.22 1.70 -28.27
N LYS A 21 -12.70 2.09 -29.44
CA LYS A 21 -12.57 1.19 -30.59
C LYS A 21 -11.72 -0.03 -30.27
N THR A 22 -10.58 0.16 -29.61
CA THR A 22 -9.69 -0.92 -29.17
C THR A 22 -10.40 -1.86 -28.19
N PHE A 23 -11.15 -1.31 -27.22
CA PHE A 23 -11.89 -2.10 -26.27
C PHE A 23 -12.95 -2.96 -26.95
N ILE A 24 -13.76 -2.40 -27.86
CA ILE A 24 -14.75 -3.14 -28.66
C ILE A 24 -14.07 -4.24 -29.49
N SER A 25 -12.99 -3.91 -30.20
CA SER A 25 -12.24 -4.90 -30.98
C SER A 25 -11.70 -6.04 -30.12
N THR A 26 -11.24 -5.72 -28.90
CA THR A 26 -10.77 -6.72 -27.93
C THR A 26 -11.92 -7.64 -27.49
N LEU A 27 -13.09 -7.08 -27.15
CA LEU A 27 -14.25 -7.87 -26.74
C LEU A 27 -14.75 -8.82 -27.85
N CYS A 28 -14.62 -8.42 -29.13
CA CYS A 28 -14.95 -9.29 -30.25
C CYS A 28 -13.99 -10.48 -30.40
N LYS A 29 -12.72 -10.31 -30.02
CA LYS A 29 -11.65 -11.32 -30.20
C LYS A 29 -11.48 -12.24 -29.00
N VAL A 30 -11.73 -11.74 -27.79
CA VAL A 30 -11.47 -12.46 -26.55
C VAL A 30 -12.69 -13.27 -26.11
N LYS A 31 -12.48 -14.54 -25.80
CA LYS A 31 -13.54 -15.47 -25.34
C LYS A 31 -13.91 -15.30 -23.86
N SER A 32 -13.15 -14.52 -23.07
CA SER A 32 -13.44 -14.32 -21.65
C SER A 32 -14.84 -13.77 -21.43
N LYS A 33 -15.57 -14.35 -20.49
CA LYS A 33 -16.88 -13.83 -20.06
C LYS A 33 -16.76 -12.59 -19.17
N ASN A 34 -15.60 -12.36 -18.54
CA ASN A 34 -15.39 -11.32 -17.54
C ASN A 34 -14.60 -10.13 -18.11
N VAL A 35 -15.01 -8.94 -17.73
CA VAL A 35 -14.32 -7.67 -17.94
C VAL A 35 -14.02 -7.06 -16.59
N GLU A 36 -12.75 -6.81 -16.31
CA GLU A 36 -12.29 -6.14 -15.09
C GLU A 36 -12.01 -4.67 -15.38
N LEU A 37 -12.66 -3.81 -14.61
CA LEU A 37 -12.56 -2.37 -14.75
C LEU A 37 -11.84 -1.75 -13.55
N TYR A 38 -10.62 -1.28 -13.79
CA TYR A 38 -9.75 -0.64 -12.80
C TYR A 38 -9.76 0.88 -12.91
N CYS A 39 -10.77 1.50 -13.46
CA CYS A 39 -10.76 2.92 -13.68
C CYS A 39 -11.87 3.64 -12.90
N SER A 40 -11.48 4.79 -12.37
CA SER A 40 -12.38 5.84 -11.90
C SER A 40 -12.34 6.97 -12.93
N GLY A 41 -13.46 7.44 -13.38
CA GLY A 41 -13.47 8.54 -14.31
C GLY A 41 -14.59 8.46 -15.33
N ARG A 42 -14.75 9.54 -16.10
CA ARG A 42 -15.84 9.65 -17.09
C ARG A 42 -15.83 8.53 -18.14
N MET A 43 -14.67 7.95 -18.42
CA MET A 43 -14.56 6.84 -19.38
C MET A 43 -15.08 5.51 -18.83
N ALA A 44 -15.11 5.34 -17.51
CA ALA A 44 -15.57 4.08 -16.90
C ALA A 44 -16.98 3.70 -17.31
N ILE A 45 -17.90 4.69 -17.42
CA ILE A 45 -19.29 4.43 -17.84
C ILE A 45 -19.36 3.87 -19.26
N TYR A 46 -18.54 4.37 -20.20
CA TYR A 46 -18.53 3.86 -21.57
C TYR A 46 -18.07 2.40 -21.62
N TYR A 47 -17.02 2.06 -20.88
CA TYR A 47 -16.52 0.68 -20.79
C TYR A 47 -17.55 -0.24 -20.13
N ALA A 48 -18.21 0.22 -19.07
CA ALA A 48 -19.24 -0.54 -18.38
C ALA A 48 -20.43 -0.84 -19.31
N VAL A 49 -20.95 0.18 -20.00
CA VAL A 49 -22.06 0.03 -20.95
C VAL A 49 -21.69 -0.91 -22.10
N VAL A 50 -20.51 -0.71 -22.71
CA VAL A 50 -20.05 -1.57 -23.81
C VAL A 50 -19.87 -3.02 -23.34
N ALA A 51 -19.29 -3.25 -22.15
CA ALA A 51 -19.16 -4.60 -21.61
C ALA A 51 -20.52 -5.29 -21.45
N LYS A 52 -21.52 -4.57 -20.94
CA LYS A 52 -22.90 -5.12 -20.78
C LYS A 52 -23.59 -5.37 -22.13
N LEU A 53 -23.40 -4.49 -23.14
CA LEU A 53 -23.91 -4.73 -24.50
C LEU A 53 -23.32 -6.00 -25.13
N PHE A 54 -22.07 -6.32 -24.81
CA PHE A 54 -21.43 -7.58 -25.24
C PHE A 54 -21.72 -8.76 -24.30
N ARG A 55 -22.70 -8.63 -23.40
CA ARG A 55 -23.11 -9.66 -22.42
C ARG A 55 -21.93 -10.20 -21.61
N ARG A 56 -21.01 -9.31 -21.21
CA ARG A 56 -19.87 -9.67 -20.34
C ARG A 56 -20.21 -9.38 -18.87
N ASN A 57 -19.74 -10.23 -17.99
CA ASN A 57 -19.75 -9.96 -16.56
C ASN A 57 -18.81 -8.79 -16.28
N LEU A 58 -19.29 -7.76 -15.62
CA LEU A 58 -18.53 -6.56 -15.28
C LEU A 58 -18.08 -6.63 -13.83
N ILE A 59 -16.79 -6.70 -13.63
CA ILE A 59 -16.13 -6.66 -12.32
C ILE A 59 -15.50 -5.28 -12.15
N VAL A 60 -15.93 -4.53 -11.16
CA VAL A 60 -15.37 -3.19 -10.87
C VAL A 60 -14.48 -3.28 -9.65
N ILE A 61 -13.23 -2.82 -9.79
CA ILE A 61 -12.24 -2.81 -8.71
C ILE A 61 -12.00 -1.37 -8.26
N LEU A 62 -12.41 -1.06 -7.05
CA LEU A 62 -12.23 0.24 -6.41
C LEU A 62 -10.80 0.37 -5.88
N ARG A 63 -10.14 1.53 -6.09
CA ARG A 63 -8.71 1.72 -5.85
C ARG A 63 -8.34 2.79 -4.82
N GLY A 64 -9.27 3.66 -4.42
CA GLY A 64 -9.02 4.61 -3.34
C GLY A 64 -9.78 5.93 -3.40
N GLN A 65 -9.88 6.61 -4.53
CA GLN A 65 -10.43 7.97 -4.62
C GLN A 65 -11.73 8.08 -5.42
N GLU A 66 -12.42 6.97 -5.65
CA GLU A 66 -13.58 6.92 -6.52
C GLU A 66 -14.74 7.78 -5.99
N PHE A 67 -14.94 7.81 -4.67
CA PHE A 67 -16.05 8.52 -4.02
C PHE A 67 -15.69 9.95 -3.58
N SER A 68 -14.41 10.31 -3.53
CA SER A 68 -13.92 11.63 -3.10
C SER A 68 -13.89 12.70 -4.19
N GLN A 69 -14.42 12.40 -5.37
CA GLN A 69 -14.42 13.27 -6.53
C GLN A 69 -15.69 14.12 -6.60
N GLY A 70 -15.70 15.18 -7.44
CA GLY A 70 -16.84 16.09 -7.57
C GLY A 70 -18.16 15.40 -7.95
N LYS A 71 -19.29 16.08 -7.71
CA LYS A 71 -20.67 15.54 -7.82
C LYS A 71 -20.97 14.77 -9.11
N LEU A 72 -20.50 15.24 -10.27
CA LEU A 72 -20.70 14.55 -11.56
C LEU A 72 -19.94 13.22 -11.60
N GLN A 73 -18.71 13.20 -11.11
CA GLN A 73 -17.90 12.00 -11.08
C GLN A 73 -18.51 10.95 -10.14
N LEU A 74 -18.98 11.40 -8.98
CA LEU A 74 -19.68 10.55 -8.02
C LEU A 74 -20.96 9.95 -8.63
N TYR A 75 -21.73 10.73 -9.38
CA TYR A 75 -22.91 10.22 -10.09
C TYR A 75 -22.51 9.15 -11.10
N LEU A 76 -21.49 9.40 -11.93
CA LEU A 76 -21.05 8.45 -12.94
C LEU A 76 -20.52 7.15 -12.35
N ILE A 77 -19.74 7.21 -11.27
CA ILE A 77 -19.26 5.99 -10.62
C ILE A 77 -20.42 5.17 -10.03
N LYS A 78 -21.41 5.82 -9.43
CA LYS A 78 -22.61 5.13 -8.96
C LYS A 78 -23.34 4.39 -10.10
N GLN A 79 -23.42 4.95 -11.31
CA GLN A 79 -24.01 4.25 -12.45
C GLN A 79 -23.15 3.05 -12.90
N VAL A 80 -21.84 3.21 -12.92
CA VAL A 80 -20.91 2.09 -13.21
C VAL A 80 -21.09 0.95 -12.20
N LEU A 81 -21.15 1.28 -10.91
CA LEU A 81 -21.33 0.29 -9.85
C LEU A 81 -22.68 -0.42 -9.92
N LYS A 82 -23.75 0.26 -10.34
CA LYS A 82 -25.06 -0.37 -10.58
C LYS A 82 -25.00 -1.40 -11.71
N LEU A 83 -24.22 -1.15 -12.77
CA LEU A 83 -24.03 -2.05 -13.90
C LEU A 83 -23.12 -3.24 -13.58
N ALA A 84 -22.29 -3.13 -12.52
CA ALA A 84 -21.37 -4.19 -12.14
C ALA A 84 -22.11 -5.44 -11.66
N ASP A 85 -21.56 -6.61 -11.98
CA ASP A 85 -21.99 -7.89 -11.44
C ASP A 85 -21.23 -8.22 -10.15
N LEU A 86 -19.99 -7.73 -10.04
CA LEU A 86 -19.16 -7.84 -8.83
C LEU A 86 -18.41 -6.52 -8.62
N VAL A 87 -18.37 -6.06 -7.38
CA VAL A 87 -17.58 -4.90 -6.93
C VAL A 87 -16.55 -5.36 -5.92
N ILE A 88 -15.29 -5.09 -6.20
CA ILE A 88 -14.19 -5.42 -5.29
C ILE A 88 -13.65 -4.12 -4.68
N ALA A 89 -13.77 -3.99 -3.38
CA ALA A 89 -13.18 -2.90 -2.62
C ALA A 89 -11.85 -3.35 -1.99
N LYS A 90 -10.83 -2.50 -2.07
CA LYS A 90 -9.49 -2.78 -1.53
C LYS A 90 -9.28 -2.19 -0.14
N GLU A 91 -10.11 -1.24 0.27
CA GLU A 91 -10.03 -0.51 1.53
C GLU A 91 -11.41 -0.49 2.19
N TYR A 92 -11.46 -0.38 3.52
CA TYR A 92 -12.71 -0.42 4.27
C TYR A 92 -13.60 0.80 4.00
N ASN A 93 -13.01 1.99 3.93
CA ASN A 93 -13.73 3.20 3.56
C ASN A 93 -14.44 3.05 2.20
N LEU A 94 -13.78 2.39 1.23
CA LEU A 94 -14.40 2.10 -0.07
C LEU A 94 -15.54 1.08 0.03
N MET A 95 -15.42 0.11 0.93
CA MET A 95 -16.53 -0.80 1.23
C MET A 95 -17.73 -0.06 1.81
N GLU A 96 -17.50 0.79 2.82
CA GLU A 96 -18.57 1.56 3.43
C GLU A 96 -19.25 2.51 2.45
N ASP A 97 -18.46 3.18 1.61
CA ASP A 97 -19.01 4.07 0.58
C ASP A 97 -19.78 3.30 -0.51
N ALA A 98 -19.35 2.09 -0.86
CA ALA A 98 -20.08 1.21 -1.76
C ALA A 98 -21.38 0.70 -1.12
N ARG A 99 -21.39 0.34 0.17
CA ARG A 99 -22.59 -0.02 0.93
C ARG A 99 -23.62 1.09 0.94
N LYS A 100 -23.23 2.34 1.14
CA LYS A 100 -24.13 3.50 1.00
C LYS A 100 -24.78 3.62 -0.39
N CYS A 101 -24.30 2.86 -1.37
CA CYS A 101 -24.91 2.76 -2.70
C CYS A 101 -25.80 1.52 -2.89
N ASN A 102 -26.13 0.79 -1.81
CA ASN A 102 -26.94 -0.45 -1.81
C ASN A 102 -26.35 -1.54 -2.73
N LEU A 103 -25.09 -1.89 -2.52
CA LEU A 103 -24.34 -2.86 -3.34
C LEU A 103 -23.89 -4.10 -2.56
N ASP A 104 -24.42 -4.32 -1.36
CA ASP A 104 -23.96 -5.37 -0.44
C ASP A 104 -24.00 -6.78 -1.06
N ASP A 105 -24.97 -7.07 -1.88
CA ASP A 105 -25.18 -8.35 -2.56
C ASP A 105 -24.08 -8.71 -3.58
N LYS A 106 -23.35 -7.72 -4.05
CA LYS A 106 -22.26 -7.87 -5.04
C LYS A 106 -20.94 -7.26 -4.63
N LEU A 107 -20.81 -6.88 -3.36
CA LEU A 107 -19.61 -6.26 -2.82
C LEU A 107 -18.71 -7.29 -2.16
N CYS A 108 -17.44 -7.31 -2.55
CA CYS A 108 -16.41 -8.15 -1.96
C CYS A 108 -15.22 -7.33 -1.52
N PHE A 109 -14.67 -7.67 -0.35
CA PHE A 109 -13.45 -7.05 0.15
C PHE A 109 -12.23 -7.89 -0.19
N VAL A 110 -11.31 -7.34 -0.98
CA VAL A 110 -10.03 -7.97 -1.30
C VAL A 110 -8.92 -6.92 -1.23
N HIS A 111 -8.19 -6.94 -0.14
CA HIS A 111 -7.08 -6.01 0.10
C HIS A 111 -5.88 -6.19 -0.85
N ASN A 112 -4.91 -5.27 -0.80
CA ASN A 112 -3.65 -5.42 -1.51
C ASN A 112 -2.89 -6.65 -1.03
N ALA A 113 -2.06 -7.20 -1.92
CA ALA A 113 -1.17 -8.30 -1.62
C ALA A 113 0.20 -8.05 -2.25
N ILE A 114 1.21 -8.72 -1.73
CA ILE A 114 2.57 -8.67 -2.23
C ILE A 114 3.04 -10.06 -2.70
N PRO A 115 3.92 -10.13 -3.71
CA PRO A 115 4.60 -11.37 -4.00
C PRO A 115 5.43 -11.77 -2.79
N TYR A 116 5.21 -12.98 -2.30
CA TYR A 116 6.10 -13.56 -1.30
C TYR A 116 7.00 -14.57 -2.00
N HIS A 117 8.28 -14.34 -1.92
CA HIS A 117 9.28 -15.30 -2.34
C HIS A 117 9.91 -15.87 -1.07
N ASN A 118 10.16 -17.18 -1.05
CA ASN A 118 10.83 -17.82 0.08
C ASN A 118 12.21 -17.15 0.23
N GLN A 119 12.30 -16.20 1.18
CA GLN A 119 13.41 -15.28 1.27
C GLN A 119 14.39 -15.77 2.32
N ASN A 120 15.68 -15.63 2.07
CA ASN A 120 16.69 -15.75 3.12
C ASN A 120 16.51 -14.56 4.07
N LEU A 121 15.72 -14.78 5.11
CA LEU A 121 15.56 -13.81 6.19
C LEU A 121 16.88 -13.71 6.95
N LEU A 122 17.29 -12.50 7.23
CA LEU A 122 18.43 -12.25 8.09
C LEU A 122 18.00 -12.34 9.57
N SER A 123 18.87 -12.89 10.39
CA SER A 123 18.75 -12.85 11.84
C SER A 123 18.96 -11.44 12.37
N TYR A 124 18.65 -11.20 13.65
CA TYR A 124 18.80 -9.90 14.29
C TYR A 124 20.21 -9.32 14.13
N ASP A 125 21.25 -10.15 14.31
CA ASP A 125 22.66 -9.71 14.27
C ASP A 125 23.16 -9.46 12.84
N GLU A 126 22.56 -10.07 11.84
CA GLU A 126 22.89 -9.87 10.43
C GLU A 126 22.24 -8.59 9.86
N LYS A 127 21.21 -8.06 10.53
CA LYS A 127 20.55 -6.82 10.13
C LYS A 127 21.34 -5.61 10.61
N ASP A 128 21.82 -4.79 9.70
CA ASP A 128 22.69 -3.66 9.97
C ASP A 128 22.00 -2.28 9.88
N ILE A 129 20.69 -2.24 9.64
CA ILE A 129 19.84 -1.05 9.76
C ILE A 129 18.89 -1.27 10.94
N ASP A 130 18.96 -0.42 11.96
CA ASP A 130 18.11 -0.57 13.12
C ASP A 130 16.68 -0.12 12.85
N ILE A 131 16.50 1.04 12.20
CA ILE A 131 15.20 1.64 11.94
C ILE A 131 15.13 2.12 10.49
N ILE A 132 14.05 1.78 9.80
CA ILE A 132 13.77 2.29 8.47
C ILE A 132 12.37 2.91 8.36
N PHE A 133 12.31 4.09 7.74
CA PHE A 133 11.12 4.61 7.08
C PHE A 133 11.34 4.52 5.57
N MET A 134 10.48 3.82 4.85
CA MET A 134 10.59 3.69 3.40
C MET A 134 9.28 4.03 2.72
N ASN A 135 9.11 5.29 2.42
CA ASN A 135 7.95 5.81 1.69
C ASN A 135 8.21 7.24 1.24
N THR A 136 7.48 7.73 0.22
CA THR A 136 7.54 9.15 -0.14
C THR A 136 7.11 10.01 1.06
N PRO A 137 7.91 10.96 1.52
CA PRO A 137 7.50 11.90 2.57
C PRO A 137 6.29 12.70 2.12
N ARG A 138 5.20 12.59 2.87
CA ARG A 138 3.95 13.34 2.69
C ARG A 138 3.44 13.81 4.03
N LYS A 139 2.70 14.91 4.06
CA LYS A 139 2.16 15.49 5.30
C LYS A 139 1.38 14.44 6.12
N LYS A 140 0.52 13.66 5.48
CA LYS A 140 -0.26 12.57 6.11
C LYS A 140 0.57 11.36 6.57
N ARG A 141 1.87 11.35 6.35
CA ARG A 141 2.81 10.31 6.81
C ARG A 141 3.65 10.76 8.00
N HIS A 142 3.49 11.99 8.45
CA HIS A 142 4.05 12.55 9.68
C HIS A 142 5.56 12.32 9.86
N VAL A 143 6.35 12.52 8.81
CA VAL A 143 7.81 12.32 8.88
C VAL A 143 8.46 13.30 9.86
N LEU A 144 7.97 14.54 9.95
CA LEU A 144 8.43 15.52 10.93
C LEU A 144 8.30 15.02 12.36
N PHE A 145 7.21 14.31 12.68
CA PHE A 145 7.04 13.65 13.98
C PHE A 145 8.14 12.59 14.22
N LEU A 146 8.48 11.78 13.21
CA LEU A 146 9.57 10.81 13.34
C LEU A 146 10.92 11.46 13.64
N LEU A 147 11.20 12.63 13.08
CA LEU A 147 12.46 13.32 13.34
C LEU A 147 12.61 13.71 14.81
N GLU A 148 11.54 14.15 15.46
CA GLU A 148 11.54 14.44 16.91
C GLU A 148 11.76 13.15 17.73
N VAL A 149 11.14 12.04 17.33
CA VAL A 149 11.37 10.72 17.94
C VAL A 149 12.83 10.30 17.75
N PHE A 150 13.38 10.42 16.54
CA PHE A 150 14.77 10.04 16.24
C PHE A 150 15.79 10.89 17.01
N LYS A 151 15.54 12.18 17.17
CA LYS A 151 16.40 13.04 17.99
C LYS A 151 16.54 12.50 19.42
N ARG A 152 15.42 12.09 20.04
CA ARG A 152 15.42 11.52 21.40
C ARG A 152 16.08 10.15 21.45
N LEU A 153 15.81 9.29 20.49
CA LEU A 153 16.44 7.98 20.37
C LEU A 153 17.96 8.11 20.24
N LEU A 154 18.45 8.99 19.37
CA LEU A 154 19.87 9.19 19.13
C LEU A 154 20.58 9.90 20.30
N TYR A 155 19.84 10.60 21.16
CA TYR A 155 20.40 11.11 22.43
C TYR A 155 20.68 9.97 23.42
N GLU A 156 19.78 8.97 23.50
CA GLU A 156 19.93 7.80 24.38
C GLU A 156 20.86 6.73 23.77
N MET A 157 20.76 6.52 22.46
CA MET A 157 21.49 5.50 21.71
C MET A 157 22.17 6.11 20.46
N PRO A 158 23.31 6.78 20.60
CA PRO A 158 23.95 7.52 19.51
C PRO A 158 24.44 6.66 18.33
N THR A 159 24.53 5.34 18.51
CA THR A 159 25.02 4.39 17.50
C THR A 159 23.93 3.81 16.63
N LEU A 160 22.65 4.14 16.87
CA LEU A 160 21.54 3.64 16.06
C LEU A 160 21.69 4.05 14.59
N LYS A 161 21.47 3.08 13.71
CA LYS A 161 21.48 3.27 12.27
C LYS A 161 20.07 3.46 11.77
N ILE A 162 19.72 4.70 11.43
CA ILE A 162 18.39 5.10 10.98
C ILE A 162 18.44 5.46 9.50
N THR A 163 17.50 4.94 8.71
CA THR A 163 17.39 5.20 7.27
C THR A 163 16.01 5.76 6.91
N LEU A 164 16.00 6.87 6.19
CA LEU A 164 14.82 7.45 5.55
C LEU A 164 14.95 7.29 4.03
N ALA A 165 14.08 6.50 3.40
CA ALA A 165 14.10 6.28 1.96
C ALA A 165 12.79 6.73 1.29
N GLY A 166 12.88 7.22 0.06
CA GLY A 166 11.72 7.61 -0.76
C GLY A 166 11.59 9.12 -0.99
N PHE A 167 12.65 9.88 -0.76
CA PHE A 167 12.71 11.30 -1.12
C PHE A 167 12.86 11.47 -2.64
N GLY A 168 12.44 12.62 -3.18
CA GLY A 168 12.62 12.96 -4.59
C GLY A 168 11.80 12.12 -5.59
N ILE A 169 10.83 11.32 -5.13
CA ILE A 169 10.00 10.51 -6.04
C ILE A 169 9.06 11.40 -6.84
N LEU A 170 9.09 11.23 -8.16
CA LEU A 170 8.23 11.91 -9.10
C LEU A 170 6.95 11.11 -9.35
N ASN A 171 5.83 11.81 -9.57
CA ASN A 171 4.59 11.18 -10.01
C ASN A 171 4.64 10.84 -11.53
N GLU A 172 3.56 10.27 -12.08
CA GLU A 172 3.43 9.91 -13.50
C GLU A 172 3.65 11.09 -14.46
N LYS A 173 3.45 12.33 -14.01
CA LYS A 173 3.68 13.56 -14.76
C LYS A 173 5.08 14.14 -14.57
N LYS A 174 6.00 13.38 -13.96
CA LYS A 174 7.36 13.82 -13.59
C LYS A 174 7.39 15.04 -12.66
N ILE A 175 6.38 15.19 -11.82
CA ILE A 175 6.28 16.24 -10.81
C ILE A 175 6.58 15.62 -9.45
N LEU A 176 7.44 16.28 -8.67
CA LEU A 176 7.77 15.88 -7.31
C LEU A 176 6.50 15.87 -6.43
N ILE A 177 6.35 14.82 -5.64
CA ILE A 177 5.19 14.66 -4.76
C ILE A 177 5.40 15.48 -3.48
N GLU A 178 4.50 16.42 -3.21
CA GLU A 178 4.55 17.31 -2.04
C GLU A 178 5.95 17.95 -1.81
N PRO A 179 6.49 18.70 -2.78
CA PRO A 179 7.86 19.20 -2.71
C PRO A 179 8.11 20.09 -1.49
N ALA A 180 7.18 20.97 -1.16
CA ALA A 180 7.32 21.87 -0.01
C ALA A 180 7.41 21.10 1.32
N TYR A 181 6.65 20.01 1.48
CA TYR A 181 6.75 19.19 2.67
C TYR A 181 8.06 18.40 2.74
N GLN A 182 8.58 17.93 1.60
CA GLN A 182 9.89 17.26 1.57
C GLN A 182 11.02 18.22 1.95
N GLU A 183 10.93 19.47 1.50
CA GLU A 183 11.88 20.52 1.87
C GLU A 183 11.80 20.86 3.36
N GLU A 184 10.60 21.04 3.91
CA GLU A 184 10.35 21.22 5.34
C GLU A 184 10.98 20.08 6.17
N VAL A 185 10.86 18.83 5.73
CA VAL A 185 11.49 17.68 6.38
C VAL A 185 13.03 17.78 6.35
N LEU A 186 13.62 18.15 5.21
CA LEU A 186 15.07 18.30 5.08
C LEU A 186 15.60 19.48 5.93
N GLU A 187 14.86 20.58 5.98
CA GLU A 187 15.20 21.70 6.88
C GLU A 187 15.14 21.29 8.34
N LYS A 188 14.10 20.55 8.73
CA LYS A 188 13.97 20.06 10.10
C LYS A 188 15.11 19.11 10.51
N ILE A 189 15.61 18.28 9.60
CA ILE A 189 16.77 17.42 9.82
C ILE A 189 17.99 18.28 10.19
N ARG A 190 18.24 19.38 9.46
CA ARG A 190 19.32 20.33 9.75
C ARG A 190 19.14 21.02 11.10
N GLU A 191 17.94 21.55 11.36
CA GLU A 191 17.62 22.21 12.64
C GLU A 191 17.87 21.29 13.85
N LEU A 192 17.58 20.01 13.71
CA LEU A 192 17.75 19.02 14.78
C LEU A 192 19.18 18.47 14.88
N GLY A 193 20.07 18.81 13.95
CA GLY A 193 21.45 18.30 13.89
C GLY A 193 21.51 16.81 13.60
N LEU A 194 20.65 16.31 12.72
CA LEU A 194 20.52 14.89 12.37
C LEU A 194 21.20 14.51 11.04
N GLU A 195 21.80 15.45 10.31
CA GLU A 195 22.34 15.26 8.96
C GLU A 195 23.36 14.12 8.87
N ASP A 196 24.28 14.06 9.83
CA ASP A 196 25.34 13.04 9.88
C ASP A 196 24.92 11.78 10.68
N LYS A 197 23.71 11.77 11.23
CA LYS A 197 23.23 10.71 12.13
C LYS A 197 22.17 9.81 11.50
N ILE A 198 21.53 10.25 10.43
CA ILE A 198 20.53 9.48 9.71
C ILE A 198 20.91 9.40 8.23
N THR A 199 20.64 8.26 7.62
CA THR A 199 20.85 8.06 6.18
C THR A 199 19.60 8.48 5.41
N ILE A 200 19.73 9.43 4.48
CA ILE A 200 18.62 9.91 3.64
C ILE A 200 18.83 9.39 2.21
N LEU A 201 17.87 8.67 1.71
CA LEU A 201 17.90 8.07 0.37
C LEU A 201 16.73 8.55 -0.47
N GLY A 202 16.99 8.76 -1.74
CA GLY A 202 15.96 9.00 -2.75
C GLY A 202 15.16 7.73 -3.09
N PHE A 203 14.73 7.65 -4.34
CA PHE A 203 14.14 6.41 -4.87
C PHE A 203 15.21 5.32 -4.96
N VAL A 204 14.96 4.20 -4.29
CA VAL A 204 15.85 3.04 -4.31
C VAL A 204 15.19 1.93 -5.14
N PRO A 205 15.73 1.59 -6.32
CA PRO A 205 15.14 0.58 -7.22
C PRO A 205 14.99 -0.81 -6.58
N ASN A 206 15.92 -1.18 -5.70
CA ASN A 206 15.92 -2.44 -4.95
C ASN A 206 15.65 -2.16 -3.46
N GLY A 207 14.55 -1.46 -3.16
CA GLY A 207 14.18 -1.11 -1.78
C GLY A 207 14.00 -2.33 -0.87
N GLU A 208 13.68 -3.47 -1.44
CA GLU A 208 13.61 -4.76 -0.76
C GLU A 208 14.91 -5.13 -0.02
N GLU A 209 16.07 -4.80 -0.58
CA GLU A 209 17.35 -5.06 0.07
C GLU A 209 17.55 -4.22 1.34
N LEU A 210 17.08 -2.98 1.34
CA LEU A 210 17.06 -2.15 2.54
C LEU A 210 16.14 -2.74 3.61
N LEU A 211 14.96 -3.19 3.22
CA LEU A 211 14.01 -3.82 4.14
C LEU A 211 14.57 -5.13 4.71
N ARG A 212 15.21 -5.94 3.89
CA ARG A 212 15.86 -7.19 4.33
C ARG A 212 16.90 -6.93 5.44
N ARG A 213 17.65 -5.83 5.33
CA ARG A 213 18.69 -5.42 6.28
C ARG A 213 18.17 -4.65 7.48
N SER A 214 16.87 -4.33 7.54
CA SER A 214 16.29 -3.49 8.60
C SER A 214 15.63 -4.33 9.68
N LYS A 215 15.80 -3.94 10.96
CA LYS A 215 15.16 -4.58 12.12
C LYS A 215 13.74 -4.08 12.30
N ILE A 216 13.54 -2.76 12.28
CA ILE A 216 12.26 -2.11 12.56
C ILE A 216 11.82 -1.25 11.38
N PHE A 217 10.55 -1.34 11.02
CA PHE A 217 9.90 -0.45 10.07
C PHE A 217 8.96 0.50 10.80
N VAL A 218 9.14 1.82 10.65
CA VAL A 218 8.30 2.84 11.30
C VAL A 218 7.36 3.50 10.30
N PHE A 219 6.07 3.62 10.66
CA PHE A 219 5.08 4.22 9.78
C PHE A 219 3.98 4.97 10.56
N PRO A 220 4.19 6.24 10.92
CA PRO A 220 3.25 7.03 11.72
C PRO A 220 2.13 7.67 10.90
N ALA A 221 1.71 7.05 9.80
CA ALA A 221 0.74 7.59 8.86
C ALA A 221 -0.69 7.65 9.41
N GLU A 222 -1.52 8.55 8.86
CA GLU A 222 -2.96 8.60 9.13
C GLU A 222 -3.70 7.37 8.58
N ILE A 223 -3.23 6.85 7.44
CA ILE A 223 -3.77 5.65 6.80
C ILE A 223 -2.64 4.61 6.75
N VAL A 224 -2.80 3.55 7.48
CA VAL A 224 -1.81 2.45 7.61
C VAL A 224 -2.19 1.28 6.71
N PHE A 225 -3.49 1.02 6.56
CA PHE A 225 -4.01 -0.16 5.91
C PHE A 225 -3.46 -0.37 4.50
N CYS A 226 -2.99 -1.58 4.28
CA CYS A 226 -2.47 -2.13 3.03
C CYS A 226 -1.42 -1.26 2.31
N ASN A 227 -0.62 -0.50 3.08
CA ASN A 227 0.55 0.16 2.54
C ASN A 227 1.57 -0.90 2.06
N TYR A 228 1.99 -0.83 0.80
CA TYR A 228 2.89 -1.83 0.21
C TYR A 228 4.24 -1.90 0.94
N ALA A 229 4.85 -0.77 1.28
CA ALA A 229 6.13 -0.78 1.98
C ALA A 229 6.04 -1.40 3.39
N LEU A 230 4.89 -1.24 4.09
CA LEU A 230 4.62 -1.92 5.34
C LEU A 230 4.52 -3.44 5.13
N LEU A 231 3.74 -3.90 4.14
CA LEU A 231 3.60 -5.32 3.85
C LEU A 231 4.94 -5.94 3.42
N GLU A 232 5.67 -5.25 2.55
CA GLU A 232 7.00 -5.66 2.10
C GLU A 232 7.99 -5.74 3.28
N SER A 233 8.02 -4.74 4.17
CA SER A 233 8.90 -4.75 5.34
C SER A 233 8.62 -5.95 6.26
N MET A 234 7.35 -6.23 6.53
CA MET A 234 6.95 -7.39 7.32
C MET A 234 7.36 -8.71 6.65
N SER A 235 7.31 -8.79 5.33
CA SER A 235 7.73 -9.99 4.58
C SER A 235 9.22 -10.28 4.71
N TYR A 236 10.04 -9.25 4.96
CA TYR A 236 11.48 -9.35 5.23
C TYR A 236 11.80 -9.44 6.73
N GLY A 237 10.79 -9.65 7.57
CA GLY A 237 10.97 -9.80 9.01
C GLY A 237 11.27 -8.50 9.76
N CYS A 238 11.00 -7.32 9.17
CA CYS A 238 10.99 -6.09 9.95
C CYS A 238 9.81 -6.13 10.93
N VAL A 239 10.06 -5.72 12.17
CA VAL A 239 8.97 -5.50 13.14
C VAL A 239 8.33 -4.14 12.85
N PRO A 240 7.05 -4.08 12.48
CA PRO A 240 6.38 -2.82 12.20
C PRO A 240 6.02 -2.08 13.50
N ILE A 241 6.29 -0.78 13.53
CA ILE A 241 5.77 0.15 14.53
C ILE A 241 4.99 1.22 13.77
N VAL A 242 3.68 1.20 13.94
CA VAL A 242 2.77 2.05 13.19
C VAL A 242 1.96 2.95 14.12
N ALA A 243 1.49 4.09 13.58
CA ALA A 243 0.51 4.86 14.32
C ALA A 243 -0.85 4.15 14.38
N ASP A 244 -1.70 4.58 15.32
CA ASP A 244 -3.13 4.24 15.44
C ASP A 244 -3.99 4.85 14.31
N GLY A 245 -3.43 4.83 13.11
CA GLY A 245 -4.07 5.31 11.89
C GLY A 245 -5.11 4.34 11.34
N GLU A 246 -5.86 4.79 10.33
CA GLU A 246 -6.92 4.01 9.69
C GLU A 246 -6.41 2.63 9.23
N GLY A 247 -7.03 1.57 9.75
CA GLY A 247 -6.77 0.18 9.43
C GLY A 247 -5.42 -0.36 9.92
N ALA A 248 -4.80 0.26 10.92
CA ALA A 248 -3.57 -0.24 11.54
C ALA A 248 -3.76 -1.65 12.12
N ASP A 249 -4.85 -1.87 12.85
CA ASP A 249 -5.24 -3.15 13.48
C ASP A 249 -5.57 -4.27 12.49
N MET A 250 -5.78 -3.91 11.23
CA MET A 250 -6.01 -4.87 10.17
C MET A 250 -4.74 -5.52 9.64
N VAL A 251 -3.58 -4.91 9.88
CA VAL A 251 -2.27 -5.42 9.44
C VAL A 251 -1.43 -5.80 10.65
N VAL A 252 -1.40 -4.92 11.64
CA VAL A 252 -0.57 -5.08 12.85
C VAL A 252 -1.44 -5.50 14.03
N ASN A 253 -1.10 -6.62 14.63
CA ASN A 253 -1.68 -7.09 15.87
C ASN A 253 -0.75 -6.71 17.01
N GLN A 254 -1.25 -5.84 17.91
CA GLN A 254 -0.50 -5.31 19.04
C GLN A 254 0.24 -6.39 19.84
N ASN A 255 1.56 -6.23 20.01
CA ASN A 255 2.42 -7.15 20.75
C ASN A 255 2.52 -8.60 20.18
N ILE A 256 1.98 -8.85 18.98
CA ILE A 256 2.01 -10.17 18.34
C ILE A 256 2.94 -10.15 17.12
N ASN A 257 2.71 -9.23 16.18
CA ASN A 257 3.49 -9.10 14.95
C ASN A 257 4.06 -7.69 14.74
N GLY A 258 3.89 -6.80 15.72
CA GLY A 258 4.34 -5.40 15.71
C GLY A 258 3.70 -4.58 16.81
N MET A 259 3.81 -3.26 16.69
CA MET A 259 3.27 -2.31 17.67
C MET A 259 2.38 -1.28 16.97
N ILE A 260 1.25 -0.97 17.61
CA ILE A 260 0.38 0.17 17.26
C ILE A 260 0.47 1.16 18.42
N CYS A 261 0.82 2.41 18.16
CA CYS A 261 0.87 3.43 19.20
C CYS A 261 0.36 4.77 18.69
N CYS A 262 -0.15 5.60 19.57
CA CYS A 262 -0.54 6.96 19.20
C CYS A 262 0.71 7.77 18.78
N ARG A 263 0.48 8.88 18.06
CA ARG A 263 1.56 9.81 17.68
C ARG A 263 1.96 10.70 18.86
N ASP A 264 2.42 10.07 19.92
CA ASP A 264 3.12 10.66 21.04
C ASP A 264 4.60 10.30 20.96
N ILE A 265 5.48 11.27 21.15
CA ILE A 265 6.92 11.12 20.92
C ILE A 265 7.54 10.10 21.89
N GLU A 266 7.17 10.16 23.17
CA GLU A 266 7.74 9.26 24.18
C GLU A 266 7.22 7.84 23.99
N LEU A 267 5.90 7.66 23.79
CA LEU A 267 5.31 6.33 23.59
C LEU A 267 5.84 5.68 22.30
N PHE A 268 6.02 6.45 21.24
CA PHE A 268 6.57 5.93 19.99
C PHE A 268 8.04 5.55 20.14
N LYS A 269 8.83 6.38 20.84
CA LYS A 269 10.22 6.09 21.20
C LYS A 269 10.32 4.80 22.02
N GLU A 270 9.53 4.68 23.09
CA GLU A 270 9.51 3.49 23.95
C GLU A 270 9.14 2.23 23.17
N SER A 271 8.18 2.31 22.26
CA SER A 271 7.79 1.19 21.38
C SER A 271 8.97 0.75 20.51
N ILE A 272 9.75 1.70 19.99
CA ILE A 272 10.95 1.41 19.20
C ILE A 272 12.01 0.72 20.08
N LEU A 273 12.31 1.27 21.25
CA LEU A 273 13.30 0.71 22.18
C LEU A 273 12.94 -0.71 22.59
N GLN A 274 11.65 -0.96 22.91
CA GLN A 274 11.17 -2.30 23.24
C GLN A 274 11.34 -3.28 22.07
N CYS A 275 11.13 -2.86 20.84
CA CYS A 275 11.25 -3.73 19.67
C CYS A 275 12.72 -3.88 19.19
N LEU A 276 13.63 -3.02 19.63
CA LEU A 276 15.07 -3.20 19.44
C LEU A 276 15.67 -4.21 20.43
N ASP A 277 14.96 -4.54 21.52
CA ASP A 277 15.36 -5.65 22.35
C ASP A 277 15.34 -6.96 21.53
N ARG A 278 16.46 -7.69 21.58
CA ARG A 278 16.64 -8.88 20.76
C ARG A 278 15.59 -9.96 21.03
N GLN A 279 15.31 -10.26 22.30
CA GLN A 279 14.35 -11.32 22.64
C GLN A 279 12.96 -10.97 22.15
N ARG A 280 12.58 -9.71 22.27
CA ARG A 280 11.31 -9.24 21.78
C ARG A 280 11.23 -9.23 20.24
N TRP A 281 12.29 -8.81 19.58
CA TRP A 281 12.37 -8.85 18.12
C TRP A 281 12.24 -10.29 17.59
N ASP A 282 12.97 -11.24 18.20
CA ASP A 282 12.92 -12.67 17.85
C ASP A 282 11.52 -13.28 18.02
N CYS A 283 10.69 -12.71 18.89
CA CYS A 283 9.28 -13.11 19.05
C CYS A 283 8.37 -12.49 17.97
N LEU A 284 8.55 -11.20 17.65
CA LEU A 284 7.64 -10.43 16.79
C LEU A 284 7.93 -10.62 15.29
N SER A 285 9.21 -10.66 14.90
CA SER A 285 9.64 -10.72 13.50
C SER A 285 9.10 -11.96 12.75
N PRO A 286 9.18 -13.20 13.28
CA PRO A 286 8.58 -14.35 12.61
C PRO A 286 7.05 -14.24 12.46
N LYS A 287 6.39 -13.59 13.41
CA LYS A 287 4.94 -13.36 13.37
C LYS A 287 4.54 -12.31 12.33
N ALA A 288 5.38 -11.30 12.10
CA ALA A 288 5.20 -10.37 11.01
C ALA A 288 5.24 -11.09 9.65
N VAL A 289 6.24 -11.94 9.43
CA VAL A 289 6.36 -12.78 8.22
C VAL A 289 5.17 -13.72 8.06
N GLU A 290 4.78 -14.43 9.13
CA GLU A 290 3.63 -15.33 9.13
C GLU A 290 2.33 -14.62 8.74
N THR A 291 2.15 -13.39 9.21
CA THR A 291 0.99 -12.55 8.86
C THR A 291 0.92 -12.29 7.36
N ILE A 292 2.05 -11.96 6.74
CA ILE A 292 2.10 -11.73 5.28
C ILE A 292 1.77 -13.00 4.52
N LEU A 293 2.39 -14.12 4.88
CA LEU A 293 2.14 -15.41 4.23
C LEU A 293 0.66 -15.81 4.27
N LYS A 294 0.05 -15.72 5.44
CA LYS A 294 -1.33 -16.20 5.66
C LYS A 294 -2.41 -15.24 5.18
N ARG A 295 -2.11 -13.94 5.03
CA ARG A 295 -3.17 -12.95 4.82
C ARG A 295 -2.95 -12.05 3.61
N PHE A 296 -1.70 -11.74 3.30
CA PHE A 296 -1.32 -10.70 2.32
C PHE A 296 -0.45 -11.21 1.19
N SER A 297 -0.27 -12.51 1.06
CA SER A 297 0.43 -13.12 -0.08
C SER A 297 -0.42 -13.05 -1.35
N ILE A 298 0.25 -13.05 -2.50
CA ILE A 298 -0.43 -13.02 -3.81
C ILE A 298 -1.27 -14.28 -4.03
N ASP A 299 -0.88 -15.42 -3.46
CA ASP A 299 -1.61 -16.68 -3.59
C ASP A 299 -2.96 -16.59 -2.86
N GLU A 300 -2.96 -16.10 -1.61
CA GLU A 300 -4.18 -15.82 -0.86
C GLU A 300 -5.08 -14.80 -1.56
N TRP A 301 -4.48 -13.79 -2.20
CA TRP A 301 -5.22 -12.81 -2.98
C TRP A 301 -5.90 -13.46 -4.19
N TYR A 302 -5.19 -14.33 -4.92
CA TYR A 302 -5.78 -15.06 -6.06
C TYR A 302 -6.92 -15.96 -5.64
N ASP A 303 -6.83 -16.64 -4.51
CA ASP A 303 -7.90 -17.49 -4.01
C ASP A 303 -9.14 -16.67 -3.61
N LYS A 304 -8.96 -15.52 -2.96
CA LYS A 304 -10.06 -14.60 -2.65
C LYS A 304 -10.73 -14.07 -3.93
N ILE A 305 -9.94 -13.63 -4.91
CA ILE A 305 -10.46 -13.17 -6.21
C ILE A 305 -11.19 -14.29 -6.96
N ARG A 306 -10.63 -15.49 -6.96
CA ARG A 306 -11.25 -16.65 -7.62
C ARG A 306 -12.61 -16.98 -6.97
N LYS A 307 -12.65 -17.01 -5.65
CA LYS A 307 -13.89 -17.23 -4.89
C LYS A 307 -14.91 -16.13 -5.15
N ALA A 308 -14.50 -14.86 -5.14
CA ALA A 308 -15.40 -13.75 -5.48
C ALA A 308 -15.96 -13.86 -6.90
N LYS A 309 -15.13 -14.23 -7.88
CA LYS A 309 -15.56 -14.40 -9.28
C LYS A 309 -16.47 -15.60 -9.49
N SER A 310 -16.34 -16.66 -8.69
CA SER A 310 -17.22 -17.84 -8.82
C SER A 310 -18.69 -17.53 -8.46
N SER A 311 -18.96 -16.45 -7.73
CA SER A 311 -20.33 -16.04 -7.42
C SER A 311 -21.11 -15.44 -8.59
N ILE A 312 -20.43 -15.11 -9.71
CA ILE A 312 -21.03 -14.47 -10.89
C ILE A 312 -20.90 -15.33 -12.17
N LEU A 313 -20.39 -16.55 -12.06
CA LEU A 313 -20.28 -17.51 -13.17
C LEU A 313 -21.50 -18.40 -13.25
#